data_8089386faba3da5c097524943c8a6c2a
#
_entry.id   8089386faba3da5c097524943c8a6c2a
#
_cell.length_a   1.000
_cell.length_b   1.000
_cell.length_c   1.000
_cell.angle_alpha   90.00
_cell.angle_beta   90.00
_cell.angle_gamma   90.00
#
_symmetry.space_group_name_H-M   'P 1'
#
loop_
_entity.id
_entity.type
_entity.pdbx_description
1 polymer ?
#
loop_
_entity_poly.entity_id
_entity_poly.type
_entity_poly.pdbx_seq_one_letter_code
_entity_poly.pdbx_strand_id
1 'polypeptide(L)'
;MLKIKVKNIHSDEVSELELPEEIFNYPLKEHLIYEAVKNFRANQRQGTASTKTRGKVSGSGKKLWRQKGTGRARIGSIRNPLWRTGGTVFGPQPRDYSYKMPKKARRNALKSVLSDKLRNDRIWVVDEFVLDSNKTKDTLAKLKNFDFDKLLIVDKKENSKLMLSTRNVPYIKTIDFSEINVYDSLKYNYIMFSVDAVKQLVEVLK
;
A
#
# COMPACT_ATOMS: atom_id res chain seq x y z
N MET A 1 -14.67 22.04 16.87
CA MET A 1 -13.28 21.60 16.60
C MET A 1 -12.97 20.44 17.53
N LEU A 2 -12.48 19.35 16.99
CA LEU A 2 -12.04 18.20 17.77
C LEU A 2 -10.70 18.51 18.42
N LYS A 3 -10.50 18.08 19.67
CA LYS A 3 -9.22 18.22 20.36
C LYS A 3 -8.58 16.87 20.56
N ILE A 4 -7.29 16.75 20.32
CA ILE A 4 -6.49 15.57 20.62
C ILE A 4 -5.33 15.96 21.54
N LYS A 5 -5.03 15.10 22.50
CA LYS A 5 -3.90 15.28 23.41
C LYS A 5 -2.60 14.99 22.69
N VAL A 6 -1.67 15.92 22.76
CA VAL A 6 -0.30 15.75 22.28
C VAL A 6 0.53 15.18 23.42
N LYS A 7 1.23 14.09 23.12
CA LYS A 7 2.10 13.39 24.06
C LYS A 7 3.57 13.65 23.72
N ASN A 8 4.45 13.50 24.68
CA ASN A 8 5.87 13.36 24.39
C ASN A 8 6.20 11.91 24.02
N ILE A 9 7.45 11.63 23.64
CA ILE A 9 7.90 10.26 23.31
C ILE A 9 7.88 9.31 24.51
N HIS A 10 7.72 9.84 25.74
CA HIS A 10 7.57 9.09 26.98
C HIS A 10 6.10 8.83 27.36
N SER A 11 5.14 9.25 26.52
CA SER A 11 3.68 9.13 26.71
C SER A 11 3.06 10.11 27.69
N ASP A 12 3.81 11.13 28.18
CA ASP A 12 3.24 12.19 29.01
C ASP A 12 2.49 13.21 28.15
N GLU A 13 1.39 13.73 28.68
CA GLU A 13 0.59 14.75 28.00
C GLU A 13 1.27 16.13 28.12
N VAL A 14 1.55 16.76 26.99
CA VAL A 14 2.26 18.07 26.94
C VAL A 14 1.31 19.20 26.57
N SER A 15 0.44 19.00 25.59
CA SER A 15 -0.43 20.03 25.06
C SER A 15 -1.68 19.44 24.40
N GLU A 16 -2.58 20.29 23.91
CA GLU A 16 -3.72 19.90 23.09
C GLU A 16 -3.57 20.49 21.68
N LEU A 17 -3.92 19.70 20.67
CA LEU A 17 -3.95 20.12 19.27
C LEU A 17 -5.40 20.14 18.77
N GLU A 18 -5.80 21.24 18.14
CA GLU A 18 -7.10 21.33 17.49
C GLU A 18 -7.06 20.70 16.09
N LEU A 19 -8.02 19.84 15.82
CA LEU A 19 -8.16 19.14 14.54
C LEU A 19 -9.40 19.64 13.79
N PRO A 20 -9.30 19.91 12.46
CA PRO A 20 -10.45 20.31 11.66
C PRO A 20 -11.45 19.16 11.50
N GLU A 21 -12.71 19.43 11.82
CA GLU A 21 -13.81 18.43 11.74
C GLU A 21 -14.05 17.93 10.32
N GLU A 22 -13.82 18.75 9.29
CA GLU A 22 -13.97 18.38 7.90
C GLU A 22 -13.08 17.20 7.48
N ILE A 23 -11.98 16.97 8.20
CA ILE A 23 -11.00 15.91 7.92
C ILE A 23 -11.15 14.76 8.91
N PHE A 24 -11.29 15.06 10.20
CA PHE A 24 -11.23 14.07 11.28
C PHE A 24 -12.61 13.66 11.83
N ASN A 25 -13.70 14.31 11.37
CA ASN A 25 -15.07 13.88 11.64
C ASN A 25 -15.84 13.56 10.35
N TYR A 26 -15.13 13.08 9.34
CA TYR A 26 -15.72 12.72 8.07
C TYR A 26 -16.56 11.42 8.20
N PRO A 27 -17.72 11.33 7.50
CA PRO A 27 -18.54 10.11 7.54
C PRO A 27 -17.79 8.91 6.96
N LEU A 28 -18.03 7.74 7.54
CA LEU A 28 -17.44 6.50 7.06
C LEU A 28 -18.04 6.13 5.69
N LYS A 29 -17.18 6.02 4.67
CA LYS A 29 -17.55 5.64 3.29
C LYS A 29 -16.80 4.38 2.89
N GLU A 30 -17.30 3.23 3.31
CA GLU A 30 -16.68 1.91 3.12
C GLU A 30 -16.37 1.61 1.64
N HIS A 31 -17.27 1.96 0.72
CA HIS A 31 -17.07 1.74 -0.71
C HIS A 31 -15.85 2.49 -1.26
N LEU A 32 -15.59 3.73 -0.80
CA LEU A 32 -14.40 4.48 -1.22
C LEU A 32 -13.12 3.88 -0.65
N ILE A 33 -13.17 3.39 0.58
CA ILE A 33 -12.06 2.69 1.23
C ILE A 33 -11.74 1.41 0.47
N TYR A 34 -12.75 0.60 0.15
CA TYR A 34 -12.60 -0.61 -0.65
C TYR A 34 -11.95 -0.34 -2.01
N GLU A 35 -12.47 0.65 -2.75
CA GLU A 35 -11.92 1.02 -4.06
C GLU A 35 -10.48 1.54 -3.97
N ALA A 36 -10.13 2.30 -2.92
CA ALA A 36 -8.77 2.79 -2.70
C ALA A 36 -7.79 1.63 -2.42
N VAL A 37 -8.18 0.66 -1.60
CA VAL A 37 -7.38 -0.54 -1.33
C VAL A 37 -7.22 -1.40 -2.58
N LYS A 38 -8.29 -1.59 -3.35
CA LYS A 38 -8.29 -2.33 -4.61
C LYS A 38 -7.36 -1.68 -5.63
N ASN A 39 -7.44 -0.35 -5.77
CA ASN A 39 -6.55 0.43 -6.63
C ASN A 39 -5.09 0.29 -6.21
N PHE A 40 -4.78 0.46 -4.92
CA PHE A 40 -3.43 0.33 -4.39
C PHE A 40 -2.84 -1.06 -4.68
N ARG A 41 -3.59 -2.13 -4.42
CA ARG A 41 -3.15 -3.51 -4.70
C ARG A 41 -2.99 -3.78 -6.19
N ALA A 42 -3.86 -3.24 -7.04
CA ALA A 42 -3.74 -3.37 -8.49
C ALA A 42 -2.49 -2.69 -9.03
N ASN A 43 -2.19 -1.48 -8.54
CA ASN A 43 -1.01 -0.71 -8.95
C ASN A 43 0.33 -1.34 -8.50
N GLN A 44 0.30 -2.25 -7.51
CA GLN A 44 1.49 -2.98 -7.07
C GLN A 44 1.79 -4.24 -7.92
N ARG A 45 0.84 -4.68 -8.76
CA ARG A 45 1.03 -5.88 -9.58
C ARG A 45 1.96 -5.60 -10.74
N GLN A 46 3.05 -6.36 -10.84
CA GLN A 46 4.01 -6.23 -11.94
C GLN A 46 3.47 -6.73 -13.30
N GLY A 47 2.53 -7.69 -13.29
CA GLY A 47 1.92 -8.19 -14.49
C GLY A 47 2.83 -8.92 -15.49
N THR A 48 3.93 -9.51 -15.03
CA THR A 48 4.97 -10.14 -15.86
C THR A 48 4.69 -11.57 -16.28
N ALA A 49 3.61 -12.18 -15.79
CA ALA A 49 3.26 -13.54 -16.15
C ALA A 49 3.03 -13.66 -17.67
N SER A 50 3.72 -14.63 -18.30
CA SER A 50 3.68 -14.81 -19.75
C SER A 50 3.66 -16.29 -20.12
N THR A 51 2.89 -16.61 -21.15
CA THR A 51 2.92 -17.92 -21.80
C THR A 51 3.26 -17.78 -23.28
N LYS A 52 3.84 -18.84 -23.85
CA LYS A 52 4.16 -18.87 -25.26
C LYS A 52 2.94 -19.30 -26.06
N THR A 53 2.41 -18.40 -26.90
CA THR A 53 1.40 -18.75 -27.92
C THR A 53 2.03 -19.56 -29.04
N ARG A 54 1.22 -20.17 -29.90
CA ARG A 54 1.69 -20.96 -31.06
C ARG A 54 2.74 -20.23 -31.88
N GLY A 55 2.67 -18.94 -32.03
CA GLY A 55 3.66 -18.15 -32.78
C GLY A 55 4.99 -17.97 -32.04
N LYS A 56 4.96 -17.95 -30.72
CA LYS A 56 6.14 -17.70 -29.85
C LYS A 56 6.89 -19.00 -29.48
N VAL A 57 6.27 -20.16 -29.63
CA VAL A 57 6.93 -21.45 -29.37
C VAL A 57 7.93 -21.75 -30.49
N SER A 58 9.16 -22.14 -30.09
CA SER A 58 10.18 -22.62 -31.02
C SER A 58 9.74 -23.93 -31.68
N GLY A 59 9.99 -24.09 -32.96
CA GLY A 59 9.67 -25.30 -33.69
C GLY A 59 9.56 -25.04 -35.20
N SER A 60 9.54 -26.12 -35.98
CA SER A 60 9.44 -26.04 -37.45
C SER A 60 8.11 -25.44 -37.90
N GLY A 61 8.15 -24.60 -38.91
CA GLY A 61 6.97 -24.14 -39.64
C GLY A 61 6.49 -25.10 -40.70
N LYS A 62 7.28 -26.17 -41.00
CA LYS A 62 6.97 -27.16 -42.03
C LYS A 62 5.74 -27.96 -41.65
N LYS A 63 4.81 -28.16 -42.60
CA LYS A 63 3.67 -29.08 -42.47
C LYS A 63 4.18 -30.49 -42.36
N LEU A 64 3.73 -31.27 -41.36
CA LEU A 64 4.25 -32.62 -41.09
C LEU A 64 3.93 -33.63 -42.21
N TRP A 65 2.72 -33.55 -42.78
CA TRP A 65 2.29 -34.39 -43.90
C TRP A 65 1.27 -33.68 -44.79
N ARG A 66 1.04 -34.24 -45.98
CA ARG A 66 0.07 -33.69 -46.94
C ARG A 66 -1.37 -33.72 -46.41
N GLN A 67 -2.23 -32.85 -46.93
CA GLN A 67 -3.58 -32.60 -46.44
C GLN A 67 -4.53 -33.81 -46.49
N LYS A 68 -4.38 -34.67 -47.52
CA LYS A 68 -5.21 -35.87 -47.78
C LYS A 68 -4.32 -37.05 -48.16
N GLY A 69 -4.89 -38.28 -48.09
CA GLY A 69 -4.22 -39.50 -48.58
C GLY A 69 -3.15 -40.07 -47.61
N THR A 70 -3.21 -39.76 -46.31
CA THR A 70 -2.26 -40.31 -45.30
C THR A 70 -2.94 -41.18 -44.25
N GLY A 71 -4.28 -41.31 -44.26
CA GLY A 71 -5.03 -42.03 -43.22
C GLY A 71 -4.94 -41.41 -41.81
N ARG A 72 -4.26 -40.26 -41.65
CA ARG A 72 -4.05 -39.57 -40.36
C ARG A 72 -4.90 -38.34 -40.28
N ALA A 73 -5.12 -37.85 -39.03
CA ALA A 73 -5.77 -36.55 -38.77
C ALA A 73 -5.02 -35.41 -39.48
N ARG A 74 -5.75 -34.43 -39.97
CA ARG A 74 -5.18 -33.25 -40.63
C ARG A 74 -4.39 -32.42 -39.64
N ILE A 75 -3.19 -31.98 -40.01
CA ILE A 75 -2.32 -31.17 -39.18
C ILE A 75 -1.79 -29.97 -39.96
N GLY A 76 -1.74 -28.81 -39.30
CA GLY A 76 -1.15 -27.61 -39.87
C GLY A 76 0.23 -27.30 -39.33
N SER A 77 0.43 -27.46 -38.02
CA SER A 77 1.68 -27.12 -37.36
C SER A 77 1.92 -28.00 -36.13
N ILE A 78 3.16 -28.38 -35.89
CA ILE A 78 3.61 -29.10 -34.68
C ILE A 78 3.45 -28.27 -33.43
N ARG A 79 3.43 -26.93 -33.55
CA ARG A 79 3.28 -25.97 -32.43
C ARG A 79 1.82 -25.77 -32.00
N ASN A 80 0.89 -26.56 -32.57
CA ASN A 80 -0.52 -26.47 -32.21
C ASN A 80 -0.71 -26.83 -30.71
N PRO A 81 -1.60 -26.15 -29.97
CA PRO A 81 -1.94 -26.46 -28.57
C PRO A 81 -2.35 -27.90 -28.29
N LEU A 82 -2.87 -28.62 -29.31
CA LEU A 82 -3.23 -30.03 -29.19
C LEU A 82 -2.03 -30.98 -29.04
N TRP A 83 -0.85 -30.51 -29.35
CA TRP A 83 0.37 -31.30 -29.28
C TRP A 83 1.12 -31.06 -27.97
N ARG A 84 1.83 -32.08 -27.48
CA ARG A 84 2.81 -31.92 -26.42
C ARG A 84 3.83 -30.86 -26.85
N THR A 85 4.19 -29.96 -25.95
CA THR A 85 5.08 -28.81 -26.23
C THR A 85 4.51 -27.75 -27.19
N GLY A 86 3.24 -27.87 -27.58
CA GLY A 86 2.55 -26.81 -28.33
C GLY A 86 2.31 -25.53 -27.54
N GLY A 87 1.83 -24.51 -28.24
CA GLY A 87 1.55 -23.20 -27.60
C GLY A 87 0.31 -23.23 -26.71
N THR A 88 0.27 -22.31 -25.74
CA THR A 88 -0.90 -22.08 -24.89
C THR A 88 -1.87 -21.12 -25.57
N VAL A 89 -3.19 -21.44 -25.59
CA VAL A 89 -4.19 -20.62 -26.31
C VAL A 89 -4.54 -19.37 -25.51
N PHE A 90 -5.07 -19.51 -24.30
CA PHE A 90 -5.57 -18.43 -23.45
C PHE A 90 -4.72 -18.22 -22.20
N GLY A 91 -3.43 -18.42 -22.31
CA GLY A 91 -2.52 -18.19 -21.19
C GLY A 91 -2.28 -16.70 -20.90
N PRO A 92 -1.77 -16.38 -19.71
CA PRO A 92 -1.49 -15.02 -19.34
C PRO A 92 -0.48 -14.37 -20.30
N GLN A 93 -0.70 -13.10 -20.58
CA GLN A 93 0.26 -12.26 -21.31
C GLN A 93 0.63 -11.08 -20.42
N PRO A 94 1.86 -10.55 -20.52
CA PRO A 94 2.26 -9.37 -19.78
C PRO A 94 1.30 -8.22 -20.03
N ARG A 95 0.81 -7.62 -18.93
CA ARG A 95 -0.08 -6.47 -19.00
C ARG A 95 0.09 -5.56 -17.79
N ASP A 96 -0.23 -4.29 -17.96
CA ASP A 96 -0.37 -3.35 -16.89
C ASP A 96 -1.74 -3.51 -16.20
N TYR A 97 -1.74 -3.56 -14.87
CA TYR A 97 -2.93 -3.63 -14.03
C TYR A 97 -3.24 -2.28 -13.36
N SER A 98 -2.38 -1.28 -13.55
CA SER A 98 -2.54 0.01 -12.90
C SER A 98 -3.71 0.80 -13.48
N TYR A 99 -4.41 1.52 -12.61
CA TYR A 99 -5.43 2.47 -12.99
C TYR A 99 -5.49 3.65 -12.03
N LYS A 100 -5.95 4.81 -12.51
CA LYS A 100 -6.04 6.03 -11.71
C LYS A 100 -7.40 6.14 -11.04
N MET A 101 -7.38 6.36 -9.72
CA MET A 101 -8.56 6.75 -8.95
C MET A 101 -8.68 8.29 -8.92
N PRO A 102 -9.90 8.88 -9.02
CA PRO A 102 -10.09 10.31 -8.89
C PRO A 102 -9.50 10.88 -7.59
N LYS A 103 -8.80 12.02 -7.67
CA LYS A 103 -8.10 12.62 -6.51
C LYS A 103 -9.05 12.90 -5.35
N LYS A 104 -10.26 13.45 -5.61
CA LYS A 104 -11.27 13.71 -4.59
C LYS A 104 -11.73 12.43 -3.88
N ALA A 105 -11.95 11.33 -4.63
CA ALA A 105 -12.36 10.06 -4.06
C ALA A 105 -11.27 9.48 -3.15
N ARG A 106 -9.99 9.56 -3.56
CA ARG A 106 -8.85 9.11 -2.74
C ARG A 106 -8.69 9.93 -1.46
N ARG A 107 -8.83 11.28 -1.54
CA ARG A 107 -8.81 12.15 -0.34
C ARG A 107 -9.95 11.80 0.62
N ASN A 108 -11.17 11.64 0.10
CA ASN A 108 -12.33 11.29 0.92
C ASN A 108 -12.20 9.90 1.56
N ALA A 109 -11.61 8.93 0.88
CA ALA A 109 -11.29 7.62 1.45
C ALA A 109 -10.31 7.74 2.63
N LEU A 110 -9.25 8.55 2.48
CA LEU A 110 -8.28 8.78 3.54
C LEU A 110 -8.92 9.52 4.73
N LYS A 111 -9.72 10.58 4.49
CA LYS A 111 -10.48 11.27 5.54
C LYS A 111 -11.38 10.30 6.32
N SER A 112 -12.08 9.39 5.62
CA SER A 112 -12.94 8.37 6.25
C SER A 112 -12.14 7.45 7.18
N VAL A 113 -10.97 6.96 6.74
CA VAL A 113 -10.13 6.06 7.56
C VAL A 113 -9.54 6.79 8.76
N LEU A 114 -9.04 8.02 8.59
CA LEU A 114 -8.50 8.81 9.70
C LEU A 114 -9.58 9.13 10.74
N SER A 115 -10.79 9.49 10.30
CA SER A 115 -11.90 9.74 11.20
C SER A 115 -12.33 8.50 11.98
N ASP A 116 -12.37 7.33 11.32
CA ASP A 116 -12.67 6.06 11.99
C ASP A 116 -11.59 5.70 13.03
N LYS A 117 -10.33 5.84 12.66
CA LYS A 117 -9.21 5.62 13.58
C LYS A 117 -9.24 6.55 14.79
N LEU A 118 -9.59 7.82 14.59
CA LEU A 118 -9.70 8.77 15.69
C LEU A 118 -10.86 8.41 16.64
N ARG A 119 -12.03 8.02 16.11
CA ARG A 119 -13.18 7.59 16.92
C ARG A 119 -12.91 6.33 17.75
N ASN A 120 -11.97 5.51 17.32
CA ASN A 120 -11.55 4.28 18.01
C ASN A 120 -10.29 4.48 18.87
N ASP A 121 -9.85 5.72 19.13
CA ASP A 121 -8.66 6.08 19.92
C ASP A 121 -7.36 5.41 19.41
N ARG A 122 -7.27 5.23 18.09
CA ARG A 122 -6.11 4.59 17.42
C ARG A 122 -5.16 5.60 16.77
N ILE A 123 -5.33 6.87 17.06
CA ILE A 123 -4.43 7.94 16.61
C ILE A 123 -3.77 8.57 17.82
N TRP A 124 -2.45 8.66 17.77
CA TRP A 124 -1.64 9.39 18.73
C TRP A 124 -0.92 10.53 18.04
N VAL A 125 -0.80 11.64 18.72
CA VAL A 125 0.00 12.78 18.26
C VAL A 125 1.13 12.98 19.25
N VAL A 126 2.36 12.98 18.72
CA VAL A 126 3.59 13.21 19.50
C VAL A 126 4.16 14.56 19.08
N ASP A 127 4.71 15.29 20.02
CA ASP A 127 5.27 16.60 19.77
C ASP A 127 6.38 16.50 18.71
N GLU A 128 7.45 15.79 19.02
CA GLU A 128 8.57 15.57 18.10
C GLU A 128 9.22 14.20 18.32
N PHE A 129 9.71 13.58 17.23
CA PHE A 129 10.47 12.33 17.29
C PHE A 129 11.97 12.59 17.39
N VAL A 130 12.44 12.96 18.57
CA VAL A 130 13.87 13.18 18.83
C VAL A 130 14.54 11.86 19.20
N LEU A 131 15.47 11.41 18.34
CA LEU A 131 16.29 10.21 18.58
C LEU A 131 17.76 10.60 18.63
N ASP A 132 18.43 10.16 19.69
CA ASP A 132 19.87 10.39 19.87
C ASP A 132 20.70 9.48 18.99
N SER A 133 20.22 8.23 18.79
CA SER A 133 20.91 7.21 18.02
C SER A 133 20.02 6.54 16.95
N ASN A 134 20.66 5.90 15.96
CA ASN A 134 19.96 5.12 14.92
C ASN A 134 19.69 3.68 15.36
N LYS A 135 19.91 3.33 16.64
CA LYS A 135 19.76 1.96 17.13
C LYS A 135 18.31 1.59 17.32
N THR A 136 17.90 0.46 16.75
CA THR A 136 16.53 -0.08 16.89
C THR A 136 16.14 -0.33 18.34
N LYS A 137 17.08 -0.81 19.19
CA LYS A 137 16.85 -1.08 20.60
C LYS A 137 16.39 0.15 21.38
N ASP A 138 17.06 1.28 21.15
CA ASP A 138 16.77 2.54 21.86
C ASP A 138 15.41 3.10 21.43
N THR A 139 15.12 3.05 20.14
CA THR A 139 13.80 3.48 19.59
C THR A 139 12.68 2.60 20.11
N LEU A 140 12.85 1.28 20.12
CA LEU A 140 11.84 0.38 20.66
C LEU A 140 11.64 0.55 22.16
N ALA A 141 12.70 0.86 22.94
CA ALA A 141 12.57 1.15 24.36
C ALA A 141 11.72 2.40 24.62
N LYS A 142 11.90 3.49 23.82
CA LYS A 142 11.07 4.69 23.88
C LYS A 142 9.61 4.42 23.48
N LEU A 143 9.39 3.62 22.44
CA LEU A 143 8.04 3.29 21.96
C LEU A 143 7.28 2.30 22.83
N LYS A 144 7.94 1.53 23.71
CA LYS A 144 7.28 0.60 24.65
C LYS A 144 6.27 1.25 25.59
N ASN A 145 6.38 2.57 25.81
CA ASN A 145 5.45 3.32 26.64
C ASN A 145 4.05 3.45 26.00
N PHE A 146 3.94 3.12 24.70
CA PHE A 146 2.69 3.07 23.98
C PHE A 146 2.32 1.60 23.75
N ASP A 147 1.09 1.24 24.10
CA ASP A 147 0.59 -0.12 23.90
C ASP A 147 0.06 -0.29 22.47
N PHE A 148 0.81 -1.01 21.63
CA PHE A 148 0.44 -1.23 20.23
C PHE A 148 0.89 -2.59 19.69
N ASP A 149 0.11 -3.17 18.80
CA ASP A 149 0.48 -4.36 18.02
C ASP A 149 1.24 -3.98 16.75
N LYS A 150 0.65 -3.07 15.96
CA LYS A 150 1.18 -2.59 14.68
C LYS A 150 1.05 -1.08 14.61
N LEU A 151 2.16 -0.41 14.39
CA LEU A 151 2.28 1.04 14.44
C LEU A 151 2.72 1.62 13.09
N LEU A 152 1.97 2.59 12.59
CA LEU A 152 2.36 3.45 11.49
C LEU A 152 2.83 4.80 12.06
N ILE A 153 4.08 5.15 11.84
CA ILE A 153 4.64 6.44 12.24
C ILE A 153 4.64 7.35 11.00
N VAL A 154 4.08 8.52 11.17
CA VAL A 154 4.01 9.55 10.12
C VAL A 154 4.76 10.78 10.60
N ASP A 155 5.88 11.06 9.95
CA ASP A 155 6.75 12.17 10.29
C ASP A 155 7.27 12.85 9.02
N LYS A 156 8.09 13.88 9.17
CA LYS A 156 8.80 14.51 8.05
C LYS A 156 9.90 13.60 7.51
N LYS A 157 10.12 13.63 6.21
CA LYS A 157 11.16 12.85 5.52
C LYS A 157 12.59 13.16 6.02
N GLU A 158 12.80 14.30 6.61
CA GLU A 158 14.09 14.75 7.14
C GLU A 158 14.59 13.92 8.33
N ASN A 159 13.70 13.21 9.03
CA ASN A 159 14.06 12.39 10.18
C ASN A 159 14.64 11.02 9.77
N SER A 160 15.83 11.05 9.17
CA SER A 160 16.54 9.85 8.70
C SER A 160 16.87 8.86 9.84
N LYS A 161 17.12 9.36 11.06
CA LYS A 161 17.41 8.52 12.22
C LYS A 161 16.22 7.63 12.57
N LEU A 162 15.01 8.18 12.56
CA LEU A 162 13.78 7.43 12.82
C LEU A 162 13.54 6.36 11.75
N MET A 163 13.68 6.70 10.48
CA MET A 163 13.54 5.75 9.38
C MET A 163 14.54 4.58 9.47
N LEU A 164 15.81 4.88 9.73
CA LEU A 164 16.85 3.84 9.85
C LEU A 164 16.65 2.93 11.05
N SER A 165 16.21 3.49 12.18
CA SER A 165 15.99 2.71 13.42
C SER A 165 14.75 1.82 13.37
N THR A 166 13.73 2.18 12.54
CA THR A 166 12.45 1.44 12.48
C THR A 166 12.33 0.49 11.28
N ARG A 167 13.09 0.71 10.19
CA ARG A 167 12.92 -0.03 8.92
C ARG A 167 13.03 -1.56 9.03
N ASN A 168 13.80 -2.07 10.01
CA ASN A 168 14.00 -3.51 10.21
C ASN A 168 12.93 -4.14 11.13
N VAL A 169 12.00 -3.35 11.66
CA VAL A 169 10.96 -3.81 12.59
C VAL A 169 9.68 -4.09 11.82
N PRO A 170 9.22 -5.36 11.68
CA PRO A 170 8.14 -5.73 10.78
C PRO A 170 6.76 -5.20 11.17
N TYR A 171 6.55 -4.88 12.45
CA TYR A 171 5.30 -4.33 12.98
C TYR A 171 5.28 -2.80 13.09
N ILE A 172 6.38 -2.12 12.68
CA ILE A 172 6.47 -0.66 12.62
C ILE A 172 6.78 -0.25 11.19
N LYS A 173 6.08 0.75 10.68
CA LYS A 173 6.40 1.39 9.40
C LYS A 173 6.46 2.89 9.61
N THR A 174 7.55 3.52 9.19
CA THR A 174 7.69 4.98 9.16
C THR A 174 7.54 5.47 7.73
N ILE A 175 6.70 6.48 7.55
CA ILE A 175 6.43 7.11 6.25
C ILE A 175 6.43 8.63 6.39
N ASP A 176 6.64 9.30 5.28
CA ASP A 176 6.42 10.74 5.17
C ASP A 176 4.92 11.07 5.12
N PHE A 177 4.53 12.26 5.60
CA PHE A 177 3.13 12.70 5.56
C PHE A 177 2.54 12.72 4.14
N SER A 178 3.36 12.94 3.11
CA SER A 178 2.94 12.92 1.70
C SER A 178 2.68 11.51 1.16
N GLU A 179 3.27 10.50 1.77
CA GLU A 179 3.16 9.09 1.37
C GLU A 179 2.01 8.34 2.06
N ILE A 180 1.30 9.01 2.98
CA ILE A 180 0.19 8.38 3.70
C ILE A 180 -0.88 7.91 2.72
N ASN A 181 -1.31 6.67 2.88
CA ASN A 181 -2.30 6.05 2.01
C ASN A 181 -3.29 5.21 2.82
N VAL A 182 -4.44 4.94 2.22
CA VAL A 182 -5.53 4.18 2.84
C VAL A 182 -5.11 2.77 3.22
N TYR A 183 -4.30 2.10 2.38
CA TYR A 183 -3.86 0.73 2.61
C TYR A 183 -2.99 0.60 3.87
N ASP A 184 -1.95 1.44 3.99
CA ASP A 184 -1.09 1.42 5.17
C ASP A 184 -1.86 1.85 6.43
N SER A 185 -2.71 2.87 6.32
CA SER A 185 -3.56 3.32 7.44
C SER A 185 -4.50 2.24 7.97
N LEU A 186 -4.96 1.30 7.14
CA LEU A 186 -5.76 0.16 7.57
C LEU A 186 -4.92 -1.02 8.07
N LYS A 187 -3.76 -1.26 7.44
CA LYS A 187 -2.87 -2.38 7.77
C LYS A 187 -2.30 -2.28 9.19
N TYR A 188 -2.00 -1.06 9.62
CA TYR A 188 -1.48 -0.78 10.96
C TYR A 188 -2.61 -0.38 11.89
N ASN A 189 -2.67 -1.00 13.09
CA ASN A 189 -3.74 -0.77 14.04
C ASN A 189 -3.71 0.65 14.60
N TYR A 190 -2.54 1.17 14.89
CA TYR A 190 -2.31 2.50 15.43
C TYR A 190 -1.55 3.38 14.44
N ILE A 191 -1.84 4.68 14.47
CA ILE A 191 -1.13 5.70 13.70
C ILE A 191 -0.58 6.74 14.70
N MET A 192 0.70 7.03 14.59
CA MET A 192 1.37 8.02 15.41
C MET A 192 1.90 9.14 14.49
N PHE A 193 1.46 10.34 14.73
CA PHE A 193 1.85 11.52 13.97
C PHE A 193 2.76 12.42 14.81
N SER A 194 3.72 13.10 14.16
CA SER A 194 4.29 14.32 14.74
C SER A 194 3.32 15.50 14.56
N VAL A 195 3.38 16.48 15.43
CA VAL A 195 2.54 17.71 15.35
C VAL A 195 2.68 18.38 13.99
N ASP A 196 3.90 18.46 13.48
CA ASP A 196 4.18 19.05 12.18
C ASP A 196 3.62 18.24 11.01
N ALA A 197 3.69 16.91 11.09
CA ALA A 197 3.09 16.05 10.07
C ALA A 197 1.57 16.21 10.02
N VAL A 198 0.90 16.36 11.15
CA VAL A 198 -0.55 16.63 11.20
C VAL A 198 -0.88 17.95 10.52
N LYS A 199 -0.15 19.05 10.84
CA LYS A 199 -0.38 20.36 10.23
C LYS A 199 -0.25 20.31 8.70
N GLN A 200 0.80 19.69 8.20
CA GLN A 200 1.04 19.54 6.76
C GLN A 200 0.00 18.62 6.09
N LEU A 201 -0.39 17.52 6.74
CA LEU A 201 -1.43 16.64 6.24
C LEU A 201 -2.78 17.36 6.11
N VAL A 202 -3.13 18.21 7.06
CA VAL A 202 -4.34 19.05 7.01
C VAL A 202 -4.33 19.97 5.80
N GLU A 203 -3.21 20.58 5.46
CA GLU A 203 -3.07 21.45 4.28
C GLU A 203 -3.27 20.66 2.97
N VAL A 204 -2.73 19.45 2.88
CA VAL A 204 -2.86 18.58 1.68
C VAL A 204 -4.28 18.05 1.52
N LEU A 205 -5.01 17.84 2.62
CA LEU A 205 -6.36 17.27 2.59
C LEU A 205 -7.48 18.31 2.44
N LYS A 206 -7.22 19.56 2.66
CA LYS A 206 -8.14 20.64 2.29
C LYS A 206 -8.30 20.68 0.77
#